data_9d0303e242f0ee6ea23602f032249c47
#
_entry.id   9d0303e242f0ee6ea23602f032249c47
#
_cell.length_a   1.000
_cell.length_b   1.000
_cell.length_c   1.000
_cell.angle_alpha   90.00
_cell.angle_beta   90.00
_cell.angle_gamma   90.00
#
_symmetry.space_group_name_H-M   'P 1'
#
loop_
_entity.id
_entity.type
_entity.pdbx_description
1 polymer ?
#
loop_
_entity_poly.entity_id
_entity_poly.type
_entity_poly.pdbx_seq_one_letter_code
_entity_poly.pdbx_strand_id
1 'polypeptide(L)' 'TGTATLTVFVMVTIAAIFFLLVDMVLSSGVQLVLGLGG' A
#
# COMPACT_ATOMS: atom_id res chain seq x y z
N THR A 1 -1.00 -23.20 12.95
CA THR A 1 0.10 -22.92 13.90
C THR A 1 1.41 -23.55 13.44
N GLY A 2 2.03 -23.03 12.47
CA GLY A 2 3.30 -23.55 11.99
C GLY A 2 4.14 -22.41 11.48
N THR A 3 5.41 -22.70 11.24
CA THR A 3 6.34 -21.72 10.73
C THR A 3 5.87 -21.20 9.36
N ALA A 4 5.26 -22.07 8.58
CA ALA A 4 4.77 -21.70 7.24
C ALA A 4 3.65 -20.65 7.34
N THR A 5 2.75 -20.79 8.29
CA THR A 5 1.65 -19.84 8.49
C THR A 5 2.20 -18.48 8.88
N LEU A 6 3.17 -18.45 9.76
CA LEU A 6 3.78 -17.21 10.19
C LEU A 6 4.48 -16.52 9.03
N THR A 7 5.21 -17.26 8.22
CA THR A 7 5.91 -16.70 7.07
C THR A 7 4.94 -16.07 6.08
N VAL A 8 3.86 -16.77 5.74
CA VAL A 8 2.85 -16.26 4.82
C VAL A 8 2.19 -15.01 5.40
N PHE A 9 1.91 -15.03 6.70
CA PHE A 9 1.28 -13.88 7.36
C PHE A 9 2.15 -12.65 7.27
N VAL A 10 3.45 -12.81 7.52
CA VAL A 10 4.41 -11.69 7.41
C VAL A 10 4.47 -11.16 5.99
N MET A 11 4.52 -12.06 5.01
CA MET A 11 4.58 -11.64 3.60
C MET A 11 3.35 -10.86 3.20
N VAL A 12 2.16 -11.33 3.59
CA VAL A 12 0.91 -10.64 3.29
C VAL A 12 0.86 -9.28 3.97
N THR A 13 1.32 -9.20 5.21
CA THR A 13 1.34 -7.94 5.95
C THR A 13 2.24 -6.92 5.26
N ILE A 14 3.41 -7.33 4.84
CA ILE A 14 4.33 -6.43 4.16
C ILE A 14 3.73 -5.95 2.84
N ALA A 15 3.13 -6.86 2.09
CA ALA A 15 2.48 -6.51 0.83
C ALA A 15 1.34 -5.53 1.05
N ALA A 16 0.54 -5.74 2.09
CA ALA A 16 -0.58 -4.87 2.42
C ALA A 16 -0.11 -3.46 2.74
N ILE A 17 0.94 -3.34 3.55
CA ILE A 17 1.51 -2.04 3.89
C ILE A 17 2.05 -1.36 2.65
N PHE A 18 2.72 -2.11 1.79
CA PHE A 18 3.25 -1.57 0.55
C PHE A 18 2.15 -0.99 -0.33
N PHE A 19 1.06 -1.75 -0.50
CA PHE A 19 -0.07 -1.28 -1.30
C PHE A 19 -0.74 -0.06 -0.69
N LEU A 20 -0.84 -0.02 0.63
CA LEU A 20 -1.40 1.15 1.31
C LEU A 20 -0.58 2.40 1.04
N LEU A 21 0.73 2.27 1.12
CA LEU A 21 1.63 3.40 0.87
C LEU A 21 1.53 3.87 -0.59
N VAL A 22 1.54 2.93 -1.52
CA VAL A 22 1.43 3.25 -2.95
C VAL A 22 0.10 3.93 -3.23
N ASP A 23 -0.98 3.41 -2.66
CA ASP A 23 -2.31 3.99 -2.85
C ASP A 23 -2.37 5.42 -2.30
N MET A 24 -1.78 5.65 -1.14
CA MET A 24 -1.74 6.97 -0.54
C MET A 24 -0.97 7.96 -1.41
N VAL A 25 0.18 7.54 -1.93
CA VAL A 25 1.01 8.40 -2.78
C VAL A 25 0.29 8.70 -4.08
N LEU A 26 -0.33 7.69 -4.69
CA LEU A 26 -1.06 7.88 -5.93
C LEU A 26 -2.26 8.80 -5.73
N SER A 27 -3.01 8.60 -4.66
CA SER A 27 -4.16 9.44 -4.35
C SER A 27 -3.75 10.90 -4.14
N SER A 28 -2.67 11.10 -3.39
CA SER A 28 -2.15 12.44 -3.14
C SER A 28 -1.67 13.09 -4.44
N GLY A 29 -0.99 12.33 -5.28
CA GLY A 29 -0.52 12.82 -6.57
C GLY A 29 -1.64 13.25 -7.48
N VAL A 30 -2.70 12.46 -7.55
CA VAL A 30 -3.86 12.77 -8.37
C VAL A 30 -4.54 14.04 -7.88
N GLN A 31 -4.69 14.18 -6.57
CA GLN A 31 -5.30 15.38 -6.00
C GLN A 31 -4.48 16.64 -6.29
N LEU A 32 -3.16 16.52 -6.23
CA LEU A 32 -2.29 17.64 -6.55
C LEU A 32 -2.45 18.07 -8.01
N VAL A 33 -2.46 17.10 -8.90
CA VAL A 33 -2.60 17.40 -10.33
C VAL A 33 -3.97 18.02 -10.62
N LEU A 34 -5.03 17.48 -10.04
CA LEU A 34 -6.37 18.02 -10.22
C LEU A 34 -6.50 19.42 -9.63
N GLY A 35 -5.86 19.63 -8.48
CA GLY A 35 -5.87 20.95 -7.84
C GLY A 35 -5.11 22.00 -8.64
N LEU A 36 -4.07 21.60 -9.34
CA LEU A 36 -3.27 22.53 -10.13
C LEU A 36 -3.86 22.74 -11.53
N GLY A 37 -4.39 21.66 -12.09
CA GLY A 37 -4.85 21.71 -13.48
C GLY A 37 -6.31 22.06 -13.67
N GLY A 38 -7.04 22.02 -12.60
CA GLY A 38 -8.44 22.23 -12.73
C GLY A 38 -9.04 23.14 -11.77
#